data_af705782cd242cbdff7a036923cfd29e
#
_entry.id   af705782cd242cbdff7a036923cfd29e
#
_cell.length_a   1.000
_cell.length_b   1.000
_cell.length_c   1.000
_cell.angle_alpha   90.00
_cell.angle_beta   90.00
_cell.angle_gamma   90.00
#
_symmetry.space_group_name_H-M   'P 1'
#
loop_
_entity.id
_entity.type
_entity.pdbx_description
1 polymer ?
#
loop_
_entity_poly.entity_id
_entity_poly.type
_entity_poly.pdbx_seq_one_letter_code
_entity_poly.pdbx_strand_id
1 'polypeptide(L)'
;MEESDRKIRIAIIDSGINTQICNLNKNVIHSTGYSVNIKGYIKENNTLPVRNLHGTIIAAIIRHICSDIELISVNILDENLSSDGRILAYSLSQVFDYKPDIIHMSLGTVKKRYIFPLRKIVKEAKRLNITLVAAAENSGKVSYPAYLKGVIGVKADSFDDCMQYSYKQGFFYAPSGIEGIECLQDIQDIKNVRGTSLSAAYISGHLARIIKDKKNLPYEEAREELLKAL
;
A
#
# COMPACT_ATOMS: atom_id res chain seq x y z
N MET A 1 10.31 11.08 24.89
CA MET A 1 10.46 11.31 23.43
C MET A 1 9.27 12.14 23.04
N GLU A 2 9.49 13.37 22.65
CA GLU A 2 8.43 14.25 22.19
C GLU A 2 7.79 13.66 20.93
N GLU A 3 6.50 13.79 20.79
CA GLU A 3 5.69 13.34 19.63
C GLU A 3 6.19 13.90 18.28
N SER A 4 7.15 14.83 18.36
CA SER A 4 7.74 15.55 17.23
C SER A 4 8.63 14.70 16.31
N ASP A 5 9.11 13.55 16.75
CA ASP A 5 10.19 12.80 16.08
C ASP A 5 9.76 11.40 15.55
N ARG A 6 8.45 11.07 15.63
CA ARG A 6 7.94 9.80 15.14
C ARG A 6 7.89 9.78 13.61
N LYS A 7 8.54 8.78 13.01
CA LYS A 7 8.47 8.54 11.56
C LYS A 7 7.08 8.13 11.13
N ILE A 8 6.74 8.42 9.89
CA ILE A 8 5.48 7.96 9.27
C ILE A 8 5.53 6.45 9.08
N ARG A 9 4.53 5.76 9.59
CA ARG A 9 4.45 4.30 9.55
C ARG A 9 3.47 3.85 8.48
N ILE A 10 3.95 3.01 7.55
CA ILE A 10 3.16 2.52 6.42
C ILE A 10 3.10 1.00 6.47
N ALA A 11 1.90 0.45 6.54
CA ALA A 11 1.68 -0.98 6.38
C ALA A 11 1.45 -1.30 4.90
N ILE A 12 2.23 -2.23 4.35
CA ILE A 12 2.13 -2.68 2.97
C ILE A 12 1.52 -4.08 2.96
N ILE A 13 0.28 -4.18 2.47
CA ILE A 13 -0.45 -5.44 2.31
C ILE A 13 -0.16 -5.97 0.90
N ASP A 14 0.75 -6.96 0.81
CA ASP A 14 1.26 -7.43 -0.48
C ASP A 14 1.89 -8.84 -0.38
N SER A 15 2.93 -9.14 -1.17
CA SER A 15 3.70 -10.40 -1.19
C SER A 15 4.87 -10.46 -0.19
N GLY A 16 4.92 -9.52 0.75
CA GLY A 16 6.05 -9.36 1.67
C GLY A 16 7.17 -8.48 1.09
N ILE A 17 8.13 -8.12 1.93
CA ILE A 17 9.27 -7.25 1.56
C ILE A 17 10.58 -8.00 1.78
N ASN A 18 11.38 -8.15 0.72
CA ASN A 18 12.77 -8.58 0.82
C ASN A 18 13.63 -7.38 1.27
N THR A 19 14.01 -7.37 2.52
CA THR A 19 14.70 -6.25 3.16
C THR A 19 16.14 -6.03 2.66
N GLN A 20 16.75 -7.00 2.00
CA GLN A 20 18.10 -6.87 1.45
C GLN A 20 18.13 -6.04 0.16
N ILE A 21 17.03 -6.01 -0.57
CA ILE A 21 16.90 -5.23 -1.80
C ILE A 21 16.69 -3.77 -1.43
N CYS A 22 17.33 -2.87 -2.15
CA CYS A 22 17.25 -1.42 -1.93
C CYS A 22 17.58 -0.99 -0.47
N ASN A 23 18.31 -1.78 0.30
CA ASN A 23 18.60 -1.50 1.71
C ASN A 23 17.34 -1.20 2.57
N LEU A 24 16.23 -1.89 2.29
CA LEU A 24 14.95 -1.71 2.98
C LEU A 24 14.98 -2.18 4.45
N ASN A 25 16.01 -2.94 4.87
CA ASN A 25 16.22 -3.34 6.26
C ASN A 25 16.29 -2.16 7.25
N LYS A 26 16.62 -0.96 6.78
CA LYS A 26 16.64 0.27 7.59
C LYS A 26 15.24 0.85 7.84
N ASN A 27 14.25 0.46 7.02
CA ASN A 27 12.89 0.97 7.07
C ASN A 27 11.89 -0.05 7.61
N VAL A 28 12.07 -1.35 7.33
CA VAL A 28 11.13 -2.40 7.76
C VAL A 28 11.32 -2.68 9.25
N ILE A 29 10.33 -2.30 10.05
CA ILE A 29 10.34 -2.48 11.51
C ILE A 29 9.59 -3.73 11.96
N HIS A 30 8.70 -4.26 11.11
CA HIS A 30 7.93 -5.47 11.39
C HIS A 30 7.59 -6.21 10.11
N SER A 31 7.55 -7.55 10.20
CA SER A 31 7.12 -8.42 9.11
C SER A 31 6.21 -9.50 9.65
N THR A 32 5.06 -9.67 9.03
CA THR A 32 4.10 -10.74 9.32
C THR A 32 3.48 -11.25 8.02
N GLY A 33 2.76 -12.35 8.10
CA GLY A 33 2.02 -12.86 6.96
C GLY A 33 0.82 -13.70 7.39
N TYR A 34 -0.13 -13.86 6.49
CA TYR A 34 -1.35 -14.62 6.73
C TYR A 34 -1.63 -15.57 5.58
N SER A 35 -1.97 -16.80 5.92
CA SER A 35 -2.31 -17.84 4.96
C SER A 35 -3.48 -18.68 5.46
N VAL A 36 -4.18 -19.38 4.57
CA VAL A 36 -5.20 -20.34 4.95
C VAL A 36 -4.57 -21.73 5.09
N ASN A 37 -4.78 -22.37 6.21
CA ASN A 37 -4.32 -23.74 6.42
C ASN A 37 -5.26 -24.76 5.74
N ILE A 38 -4.88 -26.04 5.74
CA ILE A 38 -5.65 -27.14 5.13
C ILE A 38 -7.06 -27.32 5.71
N LYS A 39 -7.32 -26.81 6.91
CA LYS A 39 -8.64 -26.82 7.55
C LYS A 39 -9.47 -25.57 7.24
N GLY A 40 -8.97 -24.65 6.41
CA GLY A 40 -9.65 -23.42 6.00
C GLY A 40 -9.57 -22.28 7.00
N TYR A 41 -8.77 -22.39 8.07
CA TYR A 41 -8.54 -21.31 9.05
C TYR A 41 -7.41 -20.40 8.60
N ILE A 42 -7.55 -19.11 8.87
CA ILE A 42 -6.47 -18.14 8.67
C ILE A 42 -5.45 -18.34 9.78
N LYS A 43 -4.18 -18.47 9.39
CA LYS A 43 -3.04 -18.61 10.30
C LYS A 43 -2.06 -17.47 10.03
N GLU A 44 -1.63 -16.83 11.11
CA GLU A 44 -0.49 -15.92 11.07
C GLU A 44 0.82 -16.72 10.97
N ASN A 45 1.75 -16.21 10.17
CA ASN A 45 3.08 -16.78 10.01
C ASN A 45 4.10 -15.67 9.72
N ASN A 46 4.90 -15.33 10.72
CA ASN A 46 5.90 -14.27 10.65
C ASN A 46 7.14 -14.68 9.82
N THR A 47 7.22 -15.93 9.39
CA THR A 47 8.32 -16.49 8.59
C THR A 47 7.89 -16.86 7.17
N LEU A 48 6.76 -16.34 6.68
CA LEU A 48 6.35 -16.57 5.29
C LEU A 48 7.43 -16.05 4.33
N PRO A 49 7.95 -16.91 3.44
CA PRO A 49 8.97 -16.49 2.50
C PRO A 49 8.41 -15.47 1.50
N VAL A 50 9.22 -14.49 1.15
CA VAL A 50 8.94 -13.58 0.04
C VAL A 50 9.20 -14.32 -1.28
N ARG A 51 8.16 -14.77 -1.93
CA ARG A 51 8.24 -15.53 -3.18
C ARG A 51 8.10 -14.68 -4.44
N ASN A 52 7.65 -13.45 -4.28
CA ASN A 52 7.48 -12.49 -5.36
C ASN A 52 7.96 -11.12 -4.89
N LEU A 53 8.72 -10.41 -5.72
CA LEU A 53 9.31 -9.12 -5.38
C LEU A 53 8.34 -7.94 -5.46
N HIS A 54 7.05 -8.16 -5.78
CA HIS A 54 6.08 -7.09 -5.98
C HIS A 54 5.99 -6.18 -4.75
N GLY A 55 5.80 -6.70 -3.54
CA GLY A 55 5.77 -5.91 -2.31
C GLY A 55 7.10 -5.19 -2.01
N THR A 56 8.23 -5.76 -2.45
CA THR A 56 9.55 -5.11 -2.36
C THR A 56 9.65 -3.91 -3.28
N ILE A 57 9.16 -4.02 -4.52
CA ILE A 57 9.08 -2.93 -5.49
C ILE A 57 8.21 -1.80 -4.92
N ILE A 58 7.04 -2.13 -4.41
CA ILE A 58 6.13 -1.18 -3.75
C ILE A 58 6.85 -0.42 -2.63
N ALA A 59 7.54 -1.13 -1.73
CA ALA A 59 8.29 -0.54 -0.63
C ALA A 59 9.42 0.40 -1.12
N ALA A 60 10.13 0.00 -2.19
CA ALA A 60 11.19 0.80 -2.79
C ALA A 60 10.65 2.11 -3.40
N ILE A 61 9.52 2.07 -4.11
CA ILE A 61 8.85 3.24 -4.66
C ILE A 61 8.43 4.20 -3.54
N ILE A 62 7.72 3.69 -2.52
CA ILE A 62 7.27 4.52 -1.39
C ILE A 62 8.47 5.21 -0.72
N ARG A 63 9.55 4.45 -0.45
CA ARG A 63 10.76 4.99 0.15
C ARG A 63 11.49 6.00 -0.76
N HIS A 64 11.46 5.81 -2.07
CA HIS A 64 12.04 6.77 -3.02
C HIS A 64 11.35 8.14 -2.90
N ILE A 65 10.04 8.16 -2.79
CA ILE A 65 9.26 9.40 -2.64
C ILE A 65 9.40 10.00 -1.23
N CYS A 66 9.42 9.16 -0.18
CA CYS A 66 9.57 9.57 1.22
C CYS A 66 10.52 8.61 1.95
N SER A 67 11.78 9.02 2.14
CA SER A 67 12.84 8.15 2.69
C SER A 67 12.72 7.91 4.20
N ASP A 68 12.17 8.89 4.94
CA ASP A 68 12.10 8.88 6.41
C ASP A 68 10.78 8.26 6.89
N ILE A 69 10.66 6.95 6.68
CA ILE A 69 9.46 6.17 6.99
C ILE A 69 9.81 4.87 7.71
N GLU A 70 8.83 4.32 8.41
CA GLU A 70 8.80 2.96 8.94
C GLU A 70 7.83 2.11 8.14
N LEU A 71 8.24 0.90 7.77
CA LEU A 71 7.45 -0.02 6.97
C LEU A 71 7.05 -1.25 7.80
N ILE A 72 5.79 -1.65 7.68
CA ILE A 72 5.26 -2.90 8.17
C ILE A 72 4.96 -3.77 6.94
N SER A 73 5.68 -4.89 6.81
CA SER A 73 5.49 -5.86 5.74
C SER A 73 4.41 -6.86 6.11
N VAL A 74 3.34 -6.92 5.33
CA VAL A 74 2.24 -7.88 5.54
C VAL A 74 2.08 -8.76 4.31
N ASN A 75 2.61 -9.99 4.40
CA ASN A 75 2.61 -10.96 3.31
C ASN A 75 1.31 -11.76 3.29
N ILE A 76 0.48 -11.53 2.26
CA ILE A 76 -0.79 -12.26 2.05
C ILE A 76 -0.95 -12.79 0.63
N LEU A 77 -0.02 -12.49 -0.28
CA LEU A 77 -0.07 -12.94 -1.67
C LEU A 77 0.85 -14.14 -1.87
N ASP A 78 0.38 -15.08 -2.66
CA ASP A 78 1.21 -16.19 -3.14
C ASP A 78 2.16 -15.76 -4.28
N GLU A 79 2.86 -16.72 -4.86
CA GLU A 79 3.80 -16.48 -5.98
C GLU A 79 3.14 -15.94 -7.24
N ASN A 80 1.81 -16.16 -7.40
CA ASN A 80 1.00 -15.68 -8.52
C ASN A 80 0.30 -14.34 -8.20
N LEU A 81 0.67 -13.67 -7.12
CA LEU A 81 0.05 -12.46 -6.61
C LEU A 81 -1.46 -12.62 -6.33
N SER A 82 -1.84 -13.80 -5.88
CA SER A 82 -3.23 -14.16 -5.55
C SER A 82 -3.44 -14.31 -4.06
N SER A 83 -4.64 -14.00 -3.59
CA SER A 83 -5.05 -14.19 -2.19
C SER A 83 -6.55 -14.46 -2.06
N ASP A 84 -6.95 -15.06 -0.94
CA ASP A 84 -8.37 -15.16 -0.55
C ASP A 84 -8.82 -13.80 0.05
N GLY A 85 -9.97 -13.30 -0.40
CA GLY A 85 -10.52 -12.06 0.14
C GLY A 85 -10.83 -12.10 1.64
N ARG A 86 -10.93 -13.29 2.27
CA ARG A 86 -10.99 -13.42 3.73
C ARG A 86 -9.68 -13.05 4.39
N ILE A 87 -8.54 -13.44 3.77
CA ILE A 87 -7.20 -13.08 4.27
C ILE A 87 -7.02 -11.56 4.19
N LEU A 88 -7.43 -10.93 3.08
CA LEU A 88 -7.37 -9.48 2.94
C LEU A 88 -8.15 -8.78 4.06
N ALA A 89 -9.40 -9.16 4.29
CA ALA A 89 -10.22 -8.53 5.34
C ALA A 89 -9.64 -8.79 6.75
N TYR A 90 -9.13 -9.99 7.00
CA TYR A 90 -8.51 -10.35 8.27
C TYR A 90 -7.21 -9.57 8.51
N SER A 91 -6.28 -9.58 7.56
CA SER A 91 -4.99 -8.89 7.69
C SER A 91 -5.17 -7.39 7.92
N LEU A 92 -6.12 -6.76 7.22
CA LEU A 92 -6.45 -5.35 7.43
C LEU A 92 -6.93 -5.06 8.86
N SER A 93 -7.67 -5.98 9.49
CA SER A 93 -8.09 -5.80 10.89
C SER A 93 -6.94 -5.98 11.88
N GLN A 94 -5.98 -6.86 11.60
CA GLN A 94 -4.82 -7.09 12.48
C GLN A 94 -3.78 -5.97 12.38
N VAL A 95 -3.65 -5.34 11.24
CA VAL A 95 -2.66 -4.28 10.98
C VAL A 95 -2.89 -3.04 11.83
N PHE A 96 -4.11 -2.78 12.31
CA PHE A 96 -4.40 -1.66 13.20
C PHE A 96 -3.61 -1.68 14.51
N ASP A 97 -3.25 -2.87 15.01
CA ASP A 97 -2.47 -3.04 16.24
C ASP A 97 -1.04 -2.47 16.12
N TYR A 98 -0.51 -2.39 14.91
CA TYR A 98 0.78 -1.76 14.62
C TYR A 98 0.72 -0.23 14.51
N LYS A 99 -0.48 0.37 14.60
CA LYS A 99 -0.72 1.82 14.54
C LYS A 99 -0.06 2.48 13.33
N PRO A 100 -0.34 2.03 12.09
CA PRO A 100 0.16 2.69 10.91
C PRO A 100 -0.55 4.04 10.70
N ASP A 101 0.10 4.96 10.01
CA ASP A 101 -0.52 6.20 9.52
C ASP A 101 -1.21 5.95 8.18
N ILE A 102 -0.60 5.06 7.36
CA ILE A 102 -1.08 4.68 6.04
C ILE A 102 -1.13 3.16 5.94
N ILE A 103 -2.20 2.63 5.35
CA ILE A 103 -2.26 1.25 4.89
C ILE A 103 -2.31 1.27 3.36
N HIS A 104 -1.25 0.74 2.74
CA HIS A 104 -1.14 0.56 1.31
C HIS A 104 -1.61 -0.83 0.92
N MET A 105 -2.48 -0.90 -0.11
CA MET A 105 -3.03 -2.14 -0.65
C MET A 105 -2.82 -2.17 -2.17
N SER A 106 -1.93 -3.05 -2.64
CA SER A 106 -1.71 -3.30 -4.07
C SER A 106 -2.71 -4.26 -4.69
N LEU A 107 -3.69 -4.67 -3.94
CA LEU A 107 -4.66 -5.69 -4.34
C LEU A 107 -6.08 -5.29 -3.96
N GLY A 108 -7.02 -5.98 -4.60
CA GLY A 108 -8.43 -5.80 -4.32
C GLY A 108 -9.25 -7.02 -4.73
N THR A 109 -10.56 -6.93 -4.57
CA THR A 109 -11.48 -7.97 -4.97
C THR A 109 -12.68 -7.41 -5.72
N VAL A 110 -13.10 -8.08 -6.77
CA VAL A 110 -14.35 -7.79 -7.50
C VAL A 110 -15.57 -8.47 -6.86
N LYS A 111 -15.35 -9.33 -5.86
CA LYS A 111 -16.40 -10.12 -5.22
C LYS A 111 -17.20 -9.26 -4.23
N LYS A 112 -18.46 -8.94 -4.57
CA LYS A 112 -19.35 -8.05 -3.80
C LYS A 112 -19.58 -8.50 -2.35
N ARG A 113 -19.45 -9.80 -2.02
CA ARG A 113 -19.59 -10.32 -0.66
C ARG A 113 -18.60 -9.71 0.34
N TYR A 114 -17.47 -9.17 -0.12
CA TYR A 114 -16.46 -8.53 0.73
C TYR A 114 -16.69 -7.03 0.96
N ILE A 115 -17.65 -6.40 0.27
CA ILE A 115 -17.94 -4.97 0.42
C ILE A 115 -18.28 -4.62 1.87
N PHE A 116 -19.15 -5.40 2.52
CA PHE A 116 -19.59 -5.11 3.88
C PHE A 116 -18.46 -5.24 4.92
N PRO A 117 -17.67 -6.34 4.96
CA PRO A 117 -16.48 -6.42 5.80
C PRO A 117 -15.50 -5.27 5.56
N LEU A 118 -15.18 -4.95 4.30
CA LEU A 118 -14.26 -3.88 3.96
C LEU A 118 -14.78 -2.49 4.36
N ARG A 119 -16.08 -2.22 4.26
CA ARG A 119 -16.68 -0.97 4.77
C ARG A 119 -16.52 -0.81 6.28
N LYS A 120 -16.61 -1.91 7.06
CA LYS A 120 -16.36 -1.87 8.50
C LYS A 120 -14.90 -1.49 8.79
N ILE A 121 -13.97 -2.07 8.03
CA ILE A 121 -12.54 -1.76 8.13
C ILE A 121 -12.27 -0.30 7.78
N VAL A 122 -12.85 0.23 6.70
CA VAL A 122 -12.72 1.64 6.32
C VAL A 122 -13.23 2.57 7.43
N LYS A 123 -14.38 2.23 8.05
CA LYS A 123 -14.93 3.00 9.17
C LYS A 123 -13.99 3.00 10.37
N GLU A 124 -13.39 1.86 10.69
CA GLU A 124 -12.44 1.73 11.80
C GLU A 124 -11.13 2.46 11.51
N ALA A 125 -10.57 2.33 10.31
CA ALA A 125 -9.40 3.09 9.89
C ALA A 125 -9.60 4.60 10.06
N LYS A 126 -10.77 5.10 9.62
CA LYS A 126 -11.13 6.52 9.81
C LYS A 126 -11.19 6.90 11.30
N ARG A 127 -11.77 6.05 12.16
CA ARG A 127 -11.83 6.29 13.62
C ARG A 127 -10.44 6.38 14.25
N LEU A 128 -9.49 5.62 13.69
CA LEU A 128 -8.09 5.56 14.15
C LEU A 128 -7.18 6.58 13.46
N ASN A 129 -7.70 7.46 12.61
CA ASN A 129 -6.94 8.39 11.75
C ASN A 129 -5.93 7.70 10.84
N ILE A 130 -6.25 6.50 10.36
CA ILE A 130 -5.43 5.75 9.41
C ILE A 130 -5.95 5.98 8.00
N THR A 131 -5.09 6.41 7.09
CA THR A 131 -5.45 6.61 5.69
C THR A 131 -5.22 5.33 4.88
N LEU A 132 -6.25 4.92 4.14
CA LEU A 132 -6.22 3.76 3.26
C LEU A 132 -5.95 4.18 1.82
N VAL A 133 -4.92 3.62 1.19
CA VAL A 133 -4.59 3.78 -0.23
C VAL A 133 -4.73 2.43 -0.92
N ALA A 134 -5.45 2.36 -2.02
CA ALA A 134 -5.69 1.11 -2.71
C ALA A 134 -5.61 1.24 -4.23
N ALA A 135 -4.92 0.30 -4.86
CA ALA A 135 -4.88 0.14 -6.30
C ALA A 135 -6.26 -0.30 -6.85
N ALA A 136 -6.73 0.36 -7.90
CA ALA A 136 -7.86 -0.11 -8.68
C ALA A 136 -7.43 -1.28 -9.56
N GLU A 137 -8.38 -2.10 -9.99
CA GLU A 137 -8.10 -3.24 -10.86
C GLU A 137 -7.68 -2.77 -12.27
N ASN A 138 -6.65 -3.42 -12.85
CA ASN A 138 -6.01 -2.98 -14.10
C ASN A 138 -6.92 -3.04 -15.35
N SER A 139 -7.90 -3.95 -15.37
CA SER A 139 -8.84 -4.05 -16.51
C SER A 139 -10.00 -3.04 -16.45
N GLY A 140 -10.00 -2.15 -15.45
CA GLY A 140 -11.03 -1.14 -15.27
C GLY A 140 -12.30 -1.62 -14.57
N LYS A 141 -12.36 -2.87 -14.11
CA LYS A 141 -13.49 -3.37 -13.33
C LYS A 141 -13.54 -2.71 -11.95
N VAL A 142 -14.76 -2.54 -11.45
CA VAL A 142 -14.98 -2.08 -10.07
C VAL A 142 -14.40 -3.11 -9.10
N SER A 143 -13.42 -2.68 -8.33
CA SER A 143 -12.74 -3.51 -7.32
C SER A 143 -12.72 -2.83 -5.96
N TYR A 144 -12.72 -3.63 -4.91
CA TYR A 144 -12.76 -3.16 -3.53
C TYR A 144 -11.45 -3.56 -2.82
N PRO A 145 -10.86 -2.68 -1.99
CA PRO A 145 -11.46 -1.46 -1.40
C PRO A 145 -11.34 -0.18 -2.23
N ALA A 146 -10.61 -0.11 -3.36
CA ALA A 146 -10.31 1.11 -4.10
C ALA A 146 -11.55 1.98 -4.45
N TYR A 147 -12.72 1.35 -4.66
CA TYR A 147 -13.98 2.04 -4.97
C TYR A 147 -14.84 2.36 -3.74
N LEU A 148 -14.36 2.13 -2.52
CA LEU A 148 -15.10 2.49 -1.31
C LEU A 148 -14.87 3.95 -0.94
N LYS A 149 -15.94 4.65 -0.54
CA LYS A 149 -15.82 5.98 0.08
C LYS A 149 -14.97 5.87 1.35
N GLY A 150 -13.98 6.75 1.50
CA GLY A 150 -13.02 6.72 2.61
C GLY A 150 -11.74 5.97 2.30
N VAL A 151 -11.53 5.59 1.04
CA VAL A 151 -10.28 5.04 0.51
C VAL A 151 -9.76 5.95 -0.59
N ILE A 152 -8.48 6.21 -0.61
CA ILE A 152 -7.79 6.85 -1.73
C ILE A 152 -7.59 5.78 -2.81
N GLY A 153 -8.50 5.77 -3.79
CA GLY A 153 -8.41 4.89 -4.95
C GLY A 153 -7.42 5.41 -5.97
N VAL A 154 -6.56 4.54 -6.50
CA VAL A 154 -5.50 4.91 -7.43
C VAL A 154 -5.60 4.10 -8.72
N LYS A 155 -5.38 4.77 -9.84
CA LYS A 155 -5.27 4.21 -11.19
C LYS A 155 -3.93 4.57 -11.81
N ALA A 156 -3.57 3.85 -12.86
CA ALA A 156 -2.35 4.12 -13.63
C ALA A 156 -2.60 5.15 -14.73
N ASP A 157 -1.60 6.01 -14.96
CA ASP A 157 -1.51 6.85 -16.14
C ASP A 157 -0.03 7.04 -16.53
N SER A 158 0.22 7.64 -17.67
CA SER A 158 1.57 7.94 -18.14
C SER A 158 1.98 9.33 -17.66
N PHE A 159 3.18 9.42 -17.08
CA PHE A 159 3.79 10.66 -16.64
C PHE A 159 5.28 10.63 -17.01
N ASP A 160 5.83 11.78 -17.35
CA ASP A 160 7.27 11.92 -17.68
C ASP A 160 8.16 11.94 -16.44
N ASP A 161 7.60 12.31 -15.30
CA ASP A 161 8.28 12.38 -14.01
C ASP A 161 7.55 11.50 -12.97
N CYS A 162 8.32 10.70 -12.25
CA CYS A 162 7.81 9.85 -11.17
C CYS A 162 7.22 10.63 -9.98
N MET A 163 7.50 11.92 -9.89
CA MET A 163 6.94 12.82 -8.86
C MET A 163 5.58 13.41 -9.25
N GLN A 164 5.15 13.23 -10.50
CA GLN A 164 3.87 13.75 -10.97
C GLN A 164 2.73 12.79 -10.68
N TYR A 165 1.56 13.35 -10.45
CA TYR A 165 0.29 12.63 -10.37
C TYR A 165 -0.86 13.56 -10.73
N SER A 166 -2.05 13.01 -10.94
CA SER A 166 -3.26 13.79 -11.27
C SER A 166 -4.48 13.22 -10.55
N TYR A 167 -5.57 13.98 -10.58
CA TYR A 167 -6.84 13.55 -10.03
C TYR A 167 -7.97 13.75 -11.02
N LYS A 168 -8.73 12.70 -11.32
CA LYS A 168 -9.93 12.75 -12.17
C LYS A 168 -10.93 11.68 -11.77
N GLN A 169 -12.22 11.99 -11.88
CA GLN A 169 -13.32 11.05 -11.66
C GLN A 169 -13.26 10.28 -10.32
N GLY A 170 -12.79 10.93 -9.25
CA GLY A 170 -12.74 10.32 -7.92
C GLY A 170 -11.51 9.48 -7.62
N PHE A 171 -10.55 9.35 -8.57
CA PHE A 171 -9.32 8.58 -8.43
C PHE A 171 -8.09 9.47 -8.61
N PHE A 172 -7.03 9.17 -7.88
CA PHE A 172 -5.70 9.65 -8.20
C PHE A 172 -5.10 8.79 -9.30
N TYR A 173 -4.26 9.40 -10.14
CA TYR A 173 -3.52 8.75 -11.21
C TYR A 173 -2.04 9.06 -11.03
N ALA A 174 -1.19 8.04 -11.13
CA ALA A 174 0.25 8.15 -10.95
C ALA A 174 0.99 7.22 -11.92
N PRO A 175 2.33 7.35 -12.05
CA PRO A 175 3.12 6.49 -12.91
C PRO A 175 2.91 5.01 -12.61
N SER A 176 2.96 4.18 -13.63
CA SER A 176 2.68 2.74 -13.52
C SER A 176 3.93 1.86 -13.54
N GLY A 177 5.12 2.43 -13.72
CA GLY A 177 6.38 1.73 -13.83
C GLY A 177 7.36 2.06 -12.70
N ILE A 178 8.60 1.64 -12.88
CA ILE A 178 9.71 1.82 -11.92
C ILE A 178 10.77 2.81 -12.43
N GLU A 179 10.44 3.56 -13.47
CA GLU A 179 11.35 4.54 -14.07
C GLU A 179 11.78 5.56 -13.01
N GLY A 180 13.09 5.85 -12.95
CA GLY A 180 13.66 6.75 -11.94
C GLY A 180 13.95 6.12 -10.57
N ILE A 181 13.61 4.87 -10.33
CA ILE A 181 13.93 4.16 -9.09
C ILE A 181 15.27 3.41 -9.25
N GLU A 182 16.38 4.11 -9.01
CA GLU A 182 17.73 3.60 -9.29
C GLU A 182 18.00 2.22 -8.70
N CYS A 183 17.66 2.00 -7.43
CA CYS A 183 17.93 0.75 -6.74
C CYS A 183 17.17 -0.49 -7.29
N LEU A 184 16.21 -0.30 -8.19
CA LEU A 184 15.46 -1.35 -8.86
C LEU A 184 15.96 -1.62 -10.28
N GLN A 185 16.77 -0.74 -10.88
CA GLN A 185 17.16 -0.83 -12.31
C GLN A 185 18.03 -2.04 -12.61
N ASP A 186 18.83 -2.50 -11.65
CA ASP A 186 19.76 -3.61 -11.82
C ASP A 186 19.11 -4.99 -11.62
N ILE A 187 17.84 -5.03 -11.24
CA ILE A 187 17.13 -6.30 -11.02
C ILE A 187 16.53 -6.76 -12.35
N GLN A 188 17.04 -7.87 -12.88
CA GLN A 188 16.75 -8.32 -14.27
C GLN A 188 15.26 -8.55 -14.54
N ASP A 189 14.51 -9.16 -13.64
CA ASP A 189 13.16 -9.65 -13.93
C ASP A 189 12.03 -8.63 -13.67
N ILE A 190 12.37 -7.40 -13.26
CA ILE A 190 11.35 -6.40 -12.85
C ILE A 190 11.24 -5.18 -13.79
N LYS A 191 12.10 -5.06 -14.80
CA LYS A 191 12.13 -3.89 -15.71
C LYS A 191 10.79 -3.60 -16.40
N ASN A 192 9.96 -4.62 -16.60
CA ASN A 192 8.66 -4.53 -17.27
C ASN A 192 7.48 -4.58 -16.29
N VAL A 193 7.73 -4.54 -14.99
CA VAL A 193 6.65 -4.54 -14.00
C VAL A 193 5.90 -3.21 -14.08
N ARG A 194 4.61 -3.30 -14.39
CA ARG A 194 3.73 -2.13 -14.52
C ARG A 194 2.36 -2.43 -13.92
N GLY A 195 1.67 -1.38 -13.50
CA GLY A 195 0.29 -1.52 -13.06
C GLY A 195 -0.14 -0.51 -12.00
N THR A 196 -1.41 -0.52 -11.72
CA THR A 196 -2.06 0.35 -10.72
C THR A 196 -1.48 0.17 -9.32
N SER A 197 -0.88 -0.98 -9.02
CA SER A 197 -0.18 -1.26 -7.75
C SER A 197 0.98 -0.29 -7.53
N LEU A 198 1.80 -0.07 -8.58
CA LEU A 198 2.92 0.85 -8.53
C LEU A 198 2.42 2.29 -8.41
N SER A 199 1.38 2.65 -9.16
CA SER A 199 0.73 3.96 -9.06
C SER A 199 0.25 4.25 -7.64
N ALA A 200 -0.35 3.26 -6.97
CA ALA A 200 -0.75 3.39 -5.58
C ALA A 200 0.45 3.57 -4.63
N ALA A 201 1.61 2.97 -4.95
CA ALA A 201 2.84 3.18 -4.19
C ALA A 201 3.35 4.62 -4.28
N TYR A 202 3.34 5.23 -5.47
CA TYR A 202 3.67 6.65 -5.64
C TYR A 202 2.75 7.53 -4.80
N ILE A 203 1.44 7.33 -4.87
CA ILE A 203 0.47 8.11 -4.06
C ILE A 203 0.69 7.89 -2.57
N SER A 204 1.00 6.67 -2.11
CA SER A 204 1.32 6.40 -0.70
C SER A 204 2.59 7.14 -0.25
N GLY A 205 3.60 7.24 -1.12
CA GLY A 205 4.82 8.00 -0.87
C GLY A 205 4.56 9.51 -0.76
N HIS A 206 3.78 10.09 -1.68
CA HIS A 206 3.37 11.50 -1.62
C HIS A 206 2.56 11.81 -0.37
N LEU A 207 1.62 10.93 -0.03
CA LEU A 207 0.84 11.06 1.19
C LEU A 207 1.72 11.03 2.44
N ALA A 208 2.72 10.14 2.48
CA ALA A 208 3.67 10.08 3.60
C ALA A 208 4.45 11.39 3.78
N ARG A 209 4.89 12.03 2.69
CA ARG A 209 5.53 13.37 2.75
C ARG A 209 4.59 14.41 3.35
N ILE A 210 3.34 14.44 2.89
CA ILE A 210 2.34 15.40 3.36
C ILE A 210 2.05 15.20 4.85
N ILE A 211 1.83 13.96 5.30
CA ILE A 211 1.56 13.66 6.71
C ILE A 211 2.78 13.97 7.59
N LYS A 212 4.00 13.73 7.09
CA LYS A 212 5.24 14.07 7.81
C LYS A 212 5.31 15.55 8.13
N ASP A 213 4.98 16.41 7.15
CA ASP A 213 5.05 17.85 7.31
C ASP A 213 3.93 18.42 8.19
N LYS A 214 2.75 17.77 8.20
CA LYS A 214 1.53 18.32 8.83
C LYS A 214 1.00 17.54 10.03
N LYS A 215 1.57 16.42 10.40
CA LYS A 215 1.23 15.50 11.52
C LYS A 215 -0.27 15.31 11.84
N ASN A 216 -0.67 14.06 12.09
CA ASN A 216 -2.03 13.68 12.51
C ASN A 216 -3.18 14.16 11.60
N LEU A 217 -2.95 14.21 10.28
CA LEU A 217 -3.99 14.59 9.31
C LEU A 217 -5.08 13.51 9.22
N PRO A 218 -6.36 13.86 9.49
CA PRO A 218 -7.49 12.99 9.16
C PRO A 218 -7.55 12.68 7.66
N TYR A 219 -8.21 11.57 7.30
CA TYR A 219 -8.33 11.12 5.90
C TYR A 219 -8.79 12.24 4.94
N GLU A 220 -9.81 13.00 5.31
CA GLU A 220 -10.36 14.07 4.46
C GLU A 220 -9.32 15.17 4.20
N GLU A 221 -8.61 15.58 5.23
CA GLU A 221 -7.55 16.60 5.13
C GLU A 221 -6.35 16.07 4.35
N ALA A 222 -5.92 14.84 4.60
CA ALA A 222 -4.83 14.20 3.87
C ALA A 222 -5.14 14.10 2.36
N ARG A 223 -6.40 13.78 2.02
CA ARG A 223 -6.87 13.75 0.64
C ARG A 223 -6.92 15.15 0.02
N GLU A 224 -7.37 16.16 0.75
CA GLU A 224 -7.37 17.55 0.28
C GLU A 224 -5.97 18.08 0.04
N GLU A 225 -5.02 17.75 0.90
CA GLU A 225 -3.62 18.14 0.71
C GLU A 225 -2.99 17.47 -0.53
N LEU A 226 -3.30 16.21 -0.80
CA LEU A 226 -2.92 15.59 -2.08
C LEU A 226 -3.52 16.34 -3.28
N LEU A 227 -4.76 16.85 -3.18
CA LEU A 227 -5.39 17.62 -4.25
C LEU A 227 -4.77 19.02 -4.42
N LYS A 228 -4.30 19.64 -3.34
CA LYS A 228 -3.63 20.95 -3.40
C LYS A 228 -2.21 20.88 -3.96
N ALA A 229 -1.59 19.71 -3.92
CA ALA A 229 -0.24 19.46 -4.39
C ALA A 229 -0.17 19.00 -5.87
N LEU A 230 -1.30 19.05 -6.60
CA LEU A 230 -1.39 18.84 -8.05
C LEU A 230 -0.84 20.08 -8.82
#